data_c30dc0639a66476ac50b4203f6ba2e01
#
_entry.id   c30dc0639a66476ac50b4203f6ba2e01
#
_cell.length_a   1.000
_cell.length_b   1.000
_cell.length_c   1.000
_cell.angle_alpha   90.00
_cell.angle_beta   90.00
_cell.angle_gamma   90.00
#
_symmetry.space_group_name_H-M   'P 1'
#
loop_
_entity.id
_entity.type
_entity.pdbx_description
1 polymer ?
#
loop_
_entity_poly.entity_id
_entity_poly.type
_entity_poly.pdbx_seq_one_letter_code
_entity_poly.pdbx_strand_id
1 'polypeptide(L)'
;MLRRKEIIDKLVLKGYTKKDAGTIIDDIFGVITDALVSGEAVQIYGFGTFDIREFAQRETVDYQTKERIVVPSYKAPKFTAGKLLKRAIKEGFVRK
;
A
#
# COMPACT_ATOMS: atom_id res chain seq x y z
N MET A 1 12.58 -8.83 -4.35
CA MET A 1 11.63 -7.80 -3.90
C MET A 1 12.37 -6.51 -3.60
N LEU A 2 11.85 -5.39 -4.07
CA LEU A 2 12.41 -4.07 -3.75
C LEU A 2 11.95 -3.63 -2.36
N ARG A 3 12.92 -3.34 -1.51
CA ARG A 3 12.67 -2.81 -0.18
C ARG A 3 13.03 -1.33 -0.13
N ARG A 4 12.78 -0.70 1.01
CA ARG A 4 13.08 0.74 1.19
C ARG A 4 14.51 1.09 0.76
N LYS A 5 15.49 0.28 1.15
CA LYS A 5 16.89 0.51 0.82
C LYS A 5 17.13 0.54 -0.69
N GLU A 6 16.57 -0.41 -1.41
CA GLU A 6 16.74 -0.52 -2.86
C GLU A 6 16.03 0.61 -3.60
N ILE A 7 14.89 1.07 -3.05
CA ILE A 7 14.18 2.22 -3.61
C ILE A 7 15.04 3.49 -3.45
N ILE A 8 15.66 3.66 -2.29
CA ILE A 8 16.57 4.78 -2.05
C ILE A 8 17.74 4.73 -3.03
N ASP A 9 18.35 3.56 -3.23
CA ASP A 9 19.45 3.40 -4.17
C ASP A 9 19.06 3.81 -5.59
N LYS A 10 17.85 3.45 -6.01
CA LYS A 10 17.34 3.84 -7.34
C LYS A 10 17.09 5.34 -7.44
N LEU A 11 16.65 5.98 -6.38
CA LEU A 11 16.48 7.42 -6.36
C LEU A 11 17.82 8.16 -6.44
N VAL A 12 18.84 7.61 -5.80
CA VAL A 12 20.20 8.17 -5.90
C VAL A 12 20.68 8.17 -7.36
N LEU A 13 20.35 7.12 -8.10
CA LEU A 13 20.68 7.05 -9.53
C LEU A 13 19.96 8.12 -10.34
N LYS A 14 18.87 8.65 -9.85
CA LYS A 14 18.12 9.73 -10.52
C LYS A 14 18.60 11.12 -10.14
N GLY A 15 19.60 11.23 -9.27
CA GLY A 15 20.20 12.50 -8.91
C GLY A 15 19.94 12.98 -7.49
N TYR A 16 19.20 12.19 -6.68
CA TYR A 16 18.98 12.54 -5.28
C TYR A 16 20.13 12.08 -4.41
N THR A 17 20.42 12.80 -3.34
CA THR A 17 21.35 12.30 -2.33
C THR A 17 20.66 11.19 -1.54
N LYS A 18 21.45 10.32 -0.94
CA LYS A 18 20.92 9.22 -0.11
C LYS A 18 20.08 9.76 1.04
N LYS A 19 20.53 10.85 1.66
CA LYS A 19 19.80 11.50 2.75
C LYS A 19 18.46 12.04 2.29
N ASP A 20 18.44 12.77 1.17
CA ASP A 20 17.23 13.36 0.63
C ASP A 20 16.24 12.27 0.18
N ALA A 21 16.72 11.23 -0.47
CA ALA A 21 15.88 10.11 -0.90
C ALA A 21 15.20 9.44 0.28
N GLY A 22 15.92 9.19 1.36
CA GLY A 22 15.35 8.60 2.57
C GLY A 22 14.31 9.49 3.21
N THR A 23 14.57 10.80 3.29
CA THR A 23 13.64 11.78 3.85
C THR A 23 12.36 11.86 3.01
N ILE A 24 12.50 11.93 1.69
CA ILE A 24 11.35 12.01 0.77
C ILE A 24 10.45 10.80 0.93
N ILE A 25 11.03 9.60 0.94
CA ILE A 25 10.25 8.37 1.10
C ILE A 25 9.51 8.37 2.43
N ASP A 26 10.20 8.67 3.51
CA ASP A 26 9.59 8.66 4.84
C ASP A 26 8.49 9.71 4.95
N ASP A 27 8.68 10.90 4.39
CA ASP A 27 7.69 11.97 4.43
C ASP A 27 6.46 11.62 3.60
N ILE A 28 6.63 11.07 2.39
CA ILE A 28 5.51 10.70 1.54
C ILE A 28 4.66 9.62 2.20
N PHE A 29 5.27 8.56 2.67
CA PHE A 29 4.52 7.47 3.30
C PHE A 29 3.97 7.89 4.66
N GLY A 30 4.63 8.79 5.36
CA GLY A 30 4.09 9.37 6.58
C GLY A 30 2.83 10.18 6.35
N VAL A 31 2.80 11.00 5.31
CA VAL A 31 1.61 11.78 4.94
C VAL A 31 0.46 10.85 4.54
N ILE A 32 0.75 9.81 3.75
CA ILE A 32 -0.27 8.82 3.34
C ILE A 32 -0.83 8.11 4.58
N THR A 33 0.04 7.68 5.48
CA THR A 33 -0.36 7.01 6.71
C THR A 33 -1.26 7.90 7.56
N ASP A 34 -0.88 9.15 7.75
CA ASP A 34 -1.64 10.10 8.56
C ASP A 34 -3.03 10.35 7.96
N ALA A 35 -3.11 10.48 6.64
CA ALA A 35 -4.40 10.65 5.95
C ALA A 35 -5.30 9.44 6.17
N LEU A 36 -4.77 8.24 6.00
CA LEU A 36 -5.53 7.01 6.18
C LEU A 36 -5.98 6.82 7.64
N VAL A 37 -5.13 7.16 8.60
CA VAL A 37 -5.50 7.10 10.02
C VAL A 37 -6.68 8.03 10.31
N SER A 38 -6.75 9.19 9.67
CA SER A 38 -7.86 10.13 9.83
C SER A 38 -9.09 9.76 9.00
N GLY A 39 -9.04 8.69 8.21
CA GLY A 39 -10.16 8.24 7.38
C GLY A 39 -10.22 8.87 6.00
N GLU A 40 -9.18 9.55 5.57
CA GLU A 40 -9.13 10.21 4.28
C GLU A 40 -8.45 9.32 3.24
N ALA A 41 -9.08 9.15 2.08
CA ALA A 41 -8.47 8.44 0.96
C ALA A 41 -7.40 9.28 0.30
N VAL A 42 -6.37 8.63 -0.24
CA VAL A 42 -5.27 9.31 -0.94
C VAL A 42 -5.19 8.77 -2.36
N GLN A 43 -5.42 9.65 -3.33
CA GLN A 43 -5.30 9.31 -4.73
C GLN A 43 -4.00 9.89 -5.29
N ILE A 44 -3.20 9.04 -5.92
CA ILE A 44 -1.98 9.45 -6.61
C ILE A 44 -2.21 9.23 -8.10
N TYR A 45 -2.29 10.33 -8.84
CA TYR A 45 -2.54 10.27 -10.29
C TYR A 45 -1.48 9.43 -10.99
N GLY A 46 -1.94 8.55 -11.85
CA GLY A 46 -1.05 7.67 -12.61
C GLY A 46 -0.58 6.44 -11.85
N PHE A 47 -0.94 6.31 -10.58
CA PHE A 47 -0.52 5.18 -9.76
C PHE A 47 -1.71 4.41 -9.18
N GLY A 48 -2.50 5.04 -8.32
CA GLY A 48 -3.65 4.39 -7.72
C GLY A 48 -4.19 5.16 -6.53
N THR A 49 -5.09 4.51 -5.82
CA THR A 49 -5.78 5.10 -4.67
C THR A 49 -5.57 4.23 -3.44
N PHE A 50 -5.13 4.86 -2.35
CA PHE A 50 -5.07 4.24 -1.05
C PHE A 50 -6.33 4.62 -0.28
N ASP A 51 -7.03 3.64 0.26
CA ASP A 51 -8.28 3.85 0.97
C ASP A 51 -8.34 2.95 2.20
N ILE A 52 -9.37 3.11 2.99
CA ILE A 52 -9.63 2.27 4.15
C ILE A 52 -10.85 1.42 3.86
N ARG A 53 -10.72 0.13 4.11
CA ARG A 53 -11.84 -0.80 4.02
C ARG A 53 -12.21 -1.28 5.41
N GLU A 54 -13.50 -1.23 5.71
CA GLU A 54 -14.01 -1.77 6.95
C GLU A 54 -14.54 -3.18 6.73
N PHE A 55 -14.06 -4.12 7.54
CA PHE A 55 -14.52 -5.50 7.54
C PHE A 55 -15.48 -5.69 8.70
N ALA A 56 -16.69 -6.18 8.39
CA ALA A 56 -17.70 -6.42 9.40
C ALA A 56 -17.30 -7.54 10.35
N GLN A 57 -17.86 -7.50 11.55
CA GLN A 57 -17.73 -8.62 12.49
C GLN A 57 -18.26 -9.89 11.85
N ARG A 58 -17.54 -10.99 12.05
CA ARG A 58 -17.95 -12.29 11.52
C ARG A 58 -17.66 -13.39 12.53
N GLU A 59 -18.39 -14.48 12.41
CA GLU A 59 -18.13 -15.68 13.16
C GLU A 59 -17.38 -16.68 12.28
N THR A 60 -16.43 -17.35 12.87
CA THR A 60 -15.71 -18.43 12.22
C THR A 60 -15.49 -19.56 13.20
N VAL A 61 -15.02 -20.69 12.72
CA VAL A 61 -14.77 -21.87 13.53
C VAL A 61 -13.28 -22.15 13.57
N ASP A 62 -12.74 -22.31 14.76
CA ASP A 62 -11.37 -22.80 14.91
C ASP A 62 -11.34 -24.30 14.60
N TYR A 63 -10.64 -24.67 13.55
CA TYR A 63 -10.58 -26.05 13.12
C TYR A 63 -9.87 -26.98 14.09
N GLN A 64 -9.02 -26.43 14.95
CA GLN A 64 -8.30 -27.23 15.95
C GLN A 64 -9.15 -27.55 17.16
N THR A 65 -9.88 -26.56 17.68
CA THR A 65 -10.70 -26.70 18.88
C THR A 65 -12.17 -26.90 18.55
N LYS A 66 -12.59 -26.62 17.32
CA LYS A 66 -13.97 -26.62 16.84
C LYS A 66 -14.87 -25.65 17.61
N GLU A 67 -14.27 -24.65 18.24
CA GLU A 67 -14.99 -23.59 18.92
C GLU A 67 -15.33 -22.46 17.96
N ARG A 68 -16.45 -21.79 18.22
CA ARG A 68 -16.82 -20.59 17.48
C ARG A 68 -15.96 -19.44 17.98
N ILE A 69 -15.35 -18.75 17.01
CA ILE A 69 -14.56 -17.55 17.27
C ILE A 69 -15.27 -16.37 16.64
N VAL A 70 -15.40 -15.29 17.40
CA VAL A 70 -15.92 -14.03 16.89
C VAL A 70 -14.76 -13.15 16.50
N VAL A 71 -14.66 -12.83 15.21
CA VAL A 71 -13.69 -11.86 14.70
C VAL A 71 -14.35 -10.49 14.72
N PRO A 72 -13.88 -9.54 15.55
CA PRO A 72 -14.51 -8.23 15.62
C PRO A 72 -14.33 -7.46 14.32
N SER A 73 -15.15 -6.45 14.09
CA SER A 73 -14.98 -5.56 12.95
C SER A 73 -13.63 -4.85 13.05
N TYR A 74 -13.00 -4.64 11.91
CA TYR A 74 -11.71 -3.95 11.86
C TYR A 74 -11.58 -3.16 10.57
N LYS A 75 -10.67 -2.19 10.57
CA LYS A 75 -10.35 -1.40 9.40
C LYS A 75 -8.97 -1.78 8.89
N ALA A 76 -8.83 -1.86 7.59
CA ALA A 76 -7.56 -2.20 6.96
C ALA A 76 -7.32 -1.31 5.75
N PRO A 77 -6.06 -1.01 5.43
CA PRO A 77 -5.76 -0.25 4.23
C PRO A 77 -6.05 -1.09 2.98
N LYS A 78 -6.53 -0.42 1.95
CA LYS A 78 -6.80 -1.02 0.65
C LYS A 78 -6.14 -0.17 -0.41
N PHE A 79 -5.41 -0.82 -1.33
CA PHE A 79 -4.85 -0.16 -2.48
C PHE A 79 -5.60 -0.60 -3.74
N THR A 80 -6.06 0.37 -4.53
CA THR A 80 -6.68 0.12 -5.82
C THR A 80 -5.78 0.69 -6.90
N ALA A 81 -5.25 -0.18 -7.75
CA ALA A 81 -4.37 0.26 -8.83
C ALA A 81 -5.14 1.09 -9.85
N GLY A 82 -4.54 2.19 -10.29
CA GLY A 82 -5.10 3.03 -11.32
C GLY A 82 -4.95 2.41 -12.70
N LYS A 83 -5.69 2.95 -13.66
CA LYS A 83 -5.65 2.45 -15.05
C LYS A 83 -4.25 2.50 -15.65
N LEU A 84 -3.53 3.59 -15.42
CA LEU A 84 -2.19 3.77 -15.98
C LEU A 84 -1.20 2.75 -15.41
N LEU A 85 -1.28 2.47 -14.11
CA LEU A 85 -0.42 1.46 -13.50
C LEU A 85 -0.74 0.06 -14.02
N LYS A 86 -2.02 -0.30 -14.10
CA LYS A 86 -2.44 -1.58 -14.65
C LYS A 86 -1.98 -1.77 -16.08
N ARG A 87 -2.12 -0.73 -16.88
CA ARG A 87 -1.71 -0.72 -18.28
C ARG A 87 -0.20 -0.90 -18.43
N ALA A 88 0.57 -0.19 -17.62
CA ALA A 88 2.03 -0.29 -17.63
C ALA A 88 2.50 -1.71 -17.31
N ILE A 89 1.90 -2.35 -16.33
CA ILE A 89 2.23 -3.71 -15.94
C ILE A 89 1.85 -4.69 -17.07
N LYS A 90 0.67 -4.55 -17.63
CA LYS A 90 0.19 -5.41 -18.69
C LYS A 90 1.08 -5.30 -19.94
N GLU A 91 1.41 -4.09 -20.35
CA GLU A 91 2.27 -3.86 -21.52
C GLU A 91 3.70 -4.34 -21.26
N GLY A 92 4.20 -4.17 -20.05
CA GLY A 92 5.52 -4.65 -19.66
C GLY A 92 5.64 -6.16 -19.75
N PHE A 93 4.62 -6.90 -19.37
CA PHE A 93 4.59 -8.35 -19.50
C PHE A 93 4.51 -8.80 -20.96
N VAL A 94 3.76 -8.09 -21.79
CA VAL A 94 3.61 -8.43 -23.20
C VAL A 94 4.90 -8.19 -23.98
N ARG A 95 5.68 -7.19 -23.60
CA ARG A 95 6.93 -6.84 -24.27
C ARG A 95 8.08 -7.81 -23.99
N LYS A 96 7.94 -8.63 -22.99
CA LYS A 96 8.93 -9.69 -22.70
C LYS A 96 8.60 -10.95 -23.52
#